data_c11e96cc242afc92af6cb483397ddde5
#
_entry.id   c11e96cc242afc92af6cb483397ddde5
#
_cell.length_a   1.000
_cell.length_b   1.000
_cell.length_c   1.000
_cell.angle_alpha   90.00
_cell.angle_beta   90.00
_cell.angle_gamma   90.00
#
_symmetry.space_group_name_H-M   'P 1'
#
loop_
_entity.id
_entity.type
_entity.pdbx_description
1 polymer ?
#
loop_
_entity_poly.entity_id
_entity_poly.type
_entity_poly.pdbx_seq_one_letter_code
_entity_poly.pdbx_strand_id
1 'polypeptide(L)'
;MHRNVPMLWHFCVQTILHLMSDEAKMEMFRNRLQKVFRHRLKQAKRQEIGCYRIYDHDLPEFPFCVELYEDKLYLAEYLRRHGMDDEAHDLWLNECVKTISSIIEIPEARIFVRERKRMSHREGQYEKLDAKQEFFTVLEGGLKFLVNLTDYLDTGLFLDHRITRQMVREQCEGKDMLNLFCYTGSFSVYAAAGGASSVTSVDLSKTYLNWAADNFAINRFKDEKRYQFIHADVKQHLKTLRPDSFDLVVMDPPTFSNSKRMKDFLDIQRDHVELLNDVLRATRKGGIIYFSTNFTRFELDAGAVHASEIKDITKATTPFDFEGKLKRWCFRIIK
;
A
#
# COMPACT_ATOMS: atom_id res chain seq x y z
N MET A 1 14.91 -21.44 -20.67
CA MET A 1 15.68 -22.40 -19.84
C MET A 1 15.52 -22.01 -18.38
N HIS A 2 14.53 -22.60 -17.71
CA HIS A 2 14.34 -22.41 -16.26
C HIS A 2 15.38 -23.24 -15.52
N ARG A 3 16.28 -22.60 -14.79
CA ARG A 3 17.20 -23.30 -13.88
C ARG A 3 16.39 -23.73 -12.65
N ASN A 4 16.10 -25.02 -12.57
CA ASN A 4 15.67 -25.66 -11.33
C ASN A 4 16.79 -25.50 -10.29
N VAL A 5 16.57 -24.67 -9.29
CA VAL A 5 17.41 -24.66 -8.08
C VAL A 5 17.02 -25.93 -7.31
N PRO A 6 17.97 -26.84 -7.04
CA PRO A 6 17.66 -28.13 -6.45
C PRO A 6 17.03 -27.96 -5.06
N MET A 7 15.97 -28.72 -4.79
CA MET A 7 15.27 -28.83 -3.50
C MET A 7 16.24 -29.10 -2.32
N LEU A 8 17.36 -29.75 -2.57
CA LEU A 8 18.46 -30.00 -1.64
C LEU A 8 19.09 -28.72 -1.05
N TRP A 9 19.16 -27.64 -1.81
CA TRP A 9 19.72 -26.37 -1.33
C TRP A 9 18.86 -25.73 -0.25
N HIS A 10 17.54 -25.79 -0.40
CA HIS A 10 16.59 -25.29 0.62
C HIS A 10 16.66 -26.11 1.92
N PHE A 11 16.81 -27.44 1.83
CA PHE A 11 16.96 -28.31 2.99
C PHE A 11 18.27 -28.07 3.75
N CYS A 12 19.39 -27.91 3.04
CA CYS A 12 20.69 -27.63 3.65
C CYS A 12 20.73 -26.28 4.37
N VAL A 13 20.19 -25.23 3.75
CA VAL A 13 20.15 -23.90 4.35
C VAL A 13 19.27 -23.86 5.60
N GLN A 14 18.10 -24.50 5.60
CA GLN A 14 17.24 -24.59 6.77
C GLN A 14 17.88 -25.40 7.92
N THR A 15 18.62 -26.47 7.61
CA THR A 15 19.29 -27.28 8.61
C THR A 15 20.46 -26.55 9.25
N ILE A 16 21.25 -25.79 8.49
CA ILE A 16 22.38 -24.99 9.00
C ILE A 16 21.84 -23.84 9.88
N LEU A 17 20.77 -23.16 9.51
CA LEU A 17 20.16 -22.08 10.26
C LEU A 17 19.57 -22.56 11.60
N HIS A 18 19.10 -23.80 11.67
CA HIS A 18 18.59 -24.40 12.93
C HIS A 18 19.69 -24.73 13.94
N LEU A 19 20.95 -24.83 13.48
CA LEU A 19 22.13 -25.10 14.31
C LEU A 19 22.88 -23.84 14.75
N MET A 20 22.51 -22.66 14.28
CA MET A 20 23.13 -21.40 14.67
C MET A 20 22.64 -20.95 16.05
N SER A 21 23.56 -20.39 16.86
CA SER A 21 23.17 -19.71 18.10
C SER A 21 22.31 -18.47 17.82
N ASP A 22 21.49 -18.07 18.79
CA ASP A 22 20.65 -16.87 18.62
C ASP A 22 21.49 -15.60 18.45
N GLU A 23 22.66 -15.54 19.08
CA GLU A 23 23.64 -14.46 18.86
C GLU A 23 24.13 -14.38 17.41
N ALA A 24 24.45 -15.52 16.78
CA ALA A 24 24.87 -15.56 15.40
C ALA A 24 23.74 -15.15 14.43
N LYS A 25 22.48 -15.53 14.73
CA LYS A 25 21.31 -15.08 13.95
C LYS A 25 21.12 -13.56 14.07
N MET A 26 21.24 -13.01 15.30
CA MET A 26 21.12 -11.57 15.53
C MET A 26 22.23 -10.79 14.82
N GLU A 27 23.45 -11.31 14.79
CA GLU A 27 24.55 -10.71 14.02
C GLU A 27 24.26 -10.72 12.49
N MET A 28 23.70 -11.81 11.96
CA MET A 28 23.24 -11.87 10.57
C MET A 28 22.17 -10.80 10.29
N PHE A 29 21.21 -10.62 11.19
CA PHE A 29 20.17 -9.59 11.07
C PHE A 29 20.78 -8.19 11.07
N ARG A 30 21.68 -7.90 12.01
CA ARG A 30 22.42 -6.65 12.11
C ARG A 30 23.12 -6.30 10.81
N ASN A 31 23.92 -7.23 10.29
CA ASN A 31 24.66 -7.06 9.05
C ASN A 31 23.75 -6.86 7.84
N ARG A 32 22.67 -7.65 7.74
CA ARG A 32 21.70 -7.50 6.64
C ARG A 32 20.98 -6.18 6.70
N LEU A 33 20.45 -5.78 7.86
CA LEU A 33 19.73 -4.53 8.06
C LEU A 33 20.63 -3.32 7.72
N GLN A 34 21.87 -3.31 8.21
CA GLN A 34 22.83 -2.23 7.93
C GLN A 34 23.11 -2.09 6.43
N LYS A 35 23.27 -3.23 5.73
CA LYS A 35 23.50 -3.25 4.27
C LYS A 35 22.31 -2.68 3.50
N VAL A 36 21.10 -3.17 3.79
CA VAL A 36 19.89 -2.72 3.07
C VAL A 36 19.56 -1.27 3.41
N PHE A 37 19.70 -0.86 4.67
CA PHE A 37 19.46 0.53 5.09
C PHE A 37 20.38 1.51 4.37
N ARG A 38 21.69 1.27 4.35
CA ARG A 38 22.66 2.12 3.61
C ARG A 38 22.29 2.26 2.13
N HIS A 39 21.89 1.16 1.50
CA HIS A 39 21.49 1.17 0.10
C HIS A 39 20.21 1.99 -0.13
N ARG A 40 19.15 1.75 0.68
CA ARG A 40 17.85 2.44 0.59
C ARG A 40 17.98 3.92 0.93
N LEU A 41 18.74 4.27 1.97
CA LEU A 41 19.00 5.65 2.37
C LEU A 41 19.66 6.46 1.24
N LYS A 42 20.64 5.87 0.53
CA LYS A 42 21.28 6.51 -0.62
C LYS A 42 20.29 6.81 -1.74
N GLN A 43 19.39 5.88 -2.03
CA GLN A 43 18.36 6.05 -3.06
C GLN A 43 17.31 7.08 -2.62
N ALA A 44 16.84 7.00 -1.37
CA ALA A 44 15.87 7.92 -0.78
C ALA A 44 16.38 9.37 -0.80
N LYS A 45 17.64 9.59 -0.38
CA LYS A 45 18.27 10.93 -0.42
C LYS A 45 18.36 11.51 -1.84
N ARG A 46 18.66 10.67 -2.85
CA ARG A 46 18.72 11.12 -4.26
C ARG A 46 17.36 11.54 -4.81
N GLN A 47 16.28 10.95 -4.29
CA GLN A 47 14.92 11.18 -4.75
C GLN A 47 14.12 12.07 -3.79
N GLU A 48 14.78 12.59 -2.72
CA GLU A 48 14.14 13.42 -1.68
C GLU A 48 12.92 12.75 -1.05
N ILE A 49 13.02 11.43 -0.77
CA ILE A 49 11.96 10.62 -0.21
C ILE A 49 12.21 10.41 1.28
N GLY A 50 11.26 10.85 2.13
CA GLY A 50 11.28 10.68 3.58
C GLY A 50 10.53 9.45 4.09
N CYS A 51 9.66 8.86 3.25
CA CYS A 51 8.86 7.70 3.62
C CYS A 51 9.16 6.53 2.67
N TYR A 52 9.78 5.45 3.18
CA TYR A 52 10.17 4.30 2.35
C TYR A 52 10.36 3.03 3.17
N ARG A 53 10.27 1.89 2.51
CA ARG A 53 10.53 0.57 3.11
C ARG A 53 12.02 0.29 3.16
N ILE A 54 12.53 -0.03 4.36
CA ILE A 54 13.94 -0.34 4.59
C ILE A 54 14.19 -1.83 4.44
N TYR A 55 13.36 -2.67 5.11
CA TYR A 55 13.55 -4.12 5.21
C TYR A 55 12.22 -4.82 4.96
N ASP A 56 12.24 -5.95 4.25
CA ASP A 56 11.04 -6.73 3.93
C ASP A 56 11.34 -8.23 3.89
N HIS A 57 11.24 -8.90 5.05
CA HIS A 57 11.42 -10.35 5.18
C HIS A 57 12.70 -10.86 4.53
N ASP A 58 13.80 -10.10 4.61
CA ASP A 58 15.04 -10.44 3.95
C ASP A 58 15.71 -11.69 4.52
N LEU A 59 15.47 -11.96 5.80
CA LEU A 59 15.89 -13.17 6.52
C LEU A 59 14.66 -13.89 7.06
N PRO A 60 14.57 -15.21 6.88
CA PRO A 60 13.43 -16.00 7.35
C PRO A 60 13.21 -15.93 8.87
N GLU A 61 14.27 -15.82 9.66
CA GLU A 61 14.22 -15.75 11.12
C GLU A 61 13.70 -14.41 11.64
N PHE A 62 13.76 -13.37 10.80
CA PHE A 62 13.34 -12.01 11.12
C PHE A 62 12.22 -11.57 10.17
N PRO A 63 10.98 -12.04 10.40
CA PRO A 63 9.85 -11.83 9.50
C PRO A 63 9.26 -10.43 9.63
N PHE A 64 10.11 -9.42 9.52
CA PHE A 64 9.74 -8.03 9.66
C PHE A 64 9.51 -7.34 8.31
N CYS A 65 8.61 -6.36 8.32
CA CYS A 65 8.60 -5.25 7.40
C CYS A 65 8.91 -3.98 8.18
N VAL A 66 10.00 -3.28 7.84
CA VAL A 66 10.43 -2.03 8.49
C VAL A 66 10.26 -0.90 7.50
N GLU A 67 9.40 0.05 7.84
CA GLU A 67 9.12 1.23 7.04
C GLU A 67 9.46 2.51 7.82
N LEU A 68 10.14 3.42 7.15
CA LEU A 68 10.42 4.75 7.67
C LEU A 68 9.32 5.72 7.25
N TYR A 69 8.84 6.51 8.20
CA TYR A 69 7.95 7.65 8.03
C TYR A 69 8.64 8.87 8.63
N GLU A 70 9.54 9.47 7.86
CA GLU A 70 10.44 10.59 8.24
C GLU A 70 11.32 10.26 9.44
N ASP A 71 10.88 10.58 10.66
CA ASP A 71 11.61 10.38 11.91
C ASP A 71 11.01 9.26 12.78
N LYS A 72 10.12 8.46 12.22
CA LYS A 72 9.42 7.34 12.89
C LYS A 72 9.57 6.05 12.10
N LEU A 73 9.62 4.92 12.80
CA LEU A 73 9.62 3.60 12.20
C LEU A 73 8.31 2.87 12.49
N TYR A 74 7.78 2.25 11.47
CA TYR A 74 6.73 1.24 11.56
C TYR A 74 7.36 -0.12 11.37
N LEU A 75 7.27 -0.97 12.39
CA LEU A 75 7.79 -2.33 12.40
C LEU A 75 6.61 -3.30 12.42
N ALA A 76 6.30 -3.88 11.27
CA ALA A 76 5.30 -4.93 11.17
C ALA A 76 5.98 -6.30 11.28
N GLU A 77 5.65 -7.06 12.31
CA GLU A 77 6.05 -8.45 12.45
C GLU A 77 4.97 -9.36 11.87
N TYR A 78 5.37 -10.28 11.00
CA TYR A 78 4.48 -11.30 10.47
C TYR A 78 4.66 -12.58 11.25
N LEU A 79 3.71 -12.84 12.16
CA LEU A 79 3.76 -13.99 13.06
C LEU A 79 4.00 -15.30 12.30
N ARG A 80 5.09 -15.98 12.68
CA ARG A 80 5.40 -17.37 12.33
C ARG A 80 5.23 -18.24 13.57
N ARG A 81 5.05 -19.54 13.37
CA ARG A 81 5.23 -20.51 14.43
C ARG A 81 6.75 -20.66 14.66
N HIS A 82 7.31 -19.92 15.58
CA HIS A 82 8.75 -19.96 15.89
C HIS A 82 9.13 -20.84 17.07
N GLY A 83 8.16 -21.47 17.74
CA GLY A 83 8.40 -22.35 18.88
C GLY A 83 8.88 -21.66 20.16
N MET A 84 8.93 -20.33 20.20
CA MET A 84 9.17 -19.55 21.40
C MET A 84 7.87 -19.44 22.21
N ASP A 85 7.98 -19.40 23.54
CA ASP A 85 6.89 -18.92 24.37
C ASP A 85 6.80 -17.38 24.32
N ASP A 86 5.75 -16.82 24.90
CA ASP A 86 5.47 -15.38 24.81
C ASP A 86 6.59 -14.53 25.46
N GLU A 87 7.16 -14.97 26.57
CA GLU A 87 8.23 -14.27 27.28
C GLU A 87 9.54 -14.25 26.47
N ALA A 88 9.93 -15.39 25.91
CA ALA A 88 11.10 -15.50 25.04
C ALA A 88 10.93 -14.68 23.74
N HIS A 89 9.70 -14.65 23.19
CA HIS A 89 9.38 -13.83 22.02
C HIS A 89 9.50 -12.34 22.33
N ASP A 90 8.96 -11.87 23.47
CA ASP A 90 9.06 -10.47 23.88
C ASP A 90 10.50 -10.03 24.08
N LEU A 91 11.34 -10.87 24.70
CA LEU A 91 12.76 -10.60 24.87
C LEU A 91 13.48 -10.50 23.52
N TRP A 92 13.23 -11.44 22.61
CA TRP A 92 13.79 -11.44 21.26
C TRP A 92 13.34 -10.22 20.47
N LEU A 93 12.06 -9.86 20.50
CA LEU A 93 11.51 -8.70 19.80
C LEU A 93 12.12 -7.39 20.32
N ASN A 94 12.26 -7.26 21.64
CA ASN A 94 12.92 -6.11 22.27
C ASN A 94 14.38 -5.97 21.81
N GLU A 95 15.11 -7.07 21.68
CA GLU A 95 16.48 -7.05 21.17
C GLU A 95 16.53 -6.65 19.70
N CYS A 96 15.58 -7.13 18.89
CA CYS A 96 15.42 -6.69 17.50
C CYS A 96 15.15 -5.18 17.39
N VAL A 97 14.24 -4.65 18.23
CA VAL A 97 13.92 -3.20 18.27
C VAL A 97 15.15 -2.38 18.64
N LYS A 98 15.92 -2.78 19.65
CA LYS A 98 17.19 -2.12 20.03
C LYS A 98 18.20 -2.13 18.89
N THR A 99 18.31 -3.27 18.22
CA THR A 99 19.20 -3.41 17.04
C THR A 99 18.79 -2.49 15.90
N ILE A 100 17.48 -2.43 15.59
CA ILE A 100 16.92 -1.53 14.58
C ILE A 100 17.17 -0.07 14.96
N SER A 101 16.86 0.31 16.20
CA SER A 101 17.09 1.64 16.76
C SER A 101 18.54 2.09 16.60
N SER A 102 19.48 1.23 16.97
CA SER A 102 20.92 1.51 16.89
C SER A 102 21.43 1.69 15.46
N ILE A 103 20.93 0.89 14.49
CA ILE A 103 21.40 0.93 13.09
C ILE A 103 20.81 2.11 12.32
N ILE A 104 19.51 2.39 12.55
CA ILE A 104 18.78 3.42 11.80
C ILE A 104 18.91 4.79 12.50
N GLU A 105 19.43 4.81 13.73
CA GLU A 105 19.61 6.00 14.56
C GLU A 105 18.28 6.70 14.89
N ILE A 106 17.22 5.92 15.11
CA ILE A 106 15.91 6.39 15.56
C ILE A 106 15.64 5.84 16.98
N PRO A 107 15.31 6.70 17.96
CA PRO A 107 15.01 6.26 19.31
C PRO A 107 13.88 5.23 19.37
N GLU A 108 13.99 4.23 20.26
CA GLU A 108 12.98 3.16 20.46
C GLU A 108 11.56 3.74 20.66
N ALA A 109 11.44 4.86 21.36
CA ALA A 109 10.16 5.55 21.59
C ALA A 109 9.47 6.04 20.29
N ARG A 110 10.18 6.04 19.17
CA ARG A 110 9.67 6.37 17.83
C ARG A 110 9.55 5.16 16.90
N ILE A 111 9.66 3.95 17.45
CA ILE A 111 9.47 2.68 16.75
C ILE A 111 8.11 2.11 17.17
N PHE A 112 7.20 2.05 16.22
CA PHE A 112 5.84 1.54 16.40
C PHE A 112 5.79 0.10 15.93
N VAL A 113 5.71 -0.84 16.88
CA VAL A 113 5.68 -2.28 16.61
C VAL A 113 4.24 -2.74 16.41
N ARG A 114 4.01 -3.52 15.37
CA ARG A 114 2.72 -4.13 15.07
C ARG A 114 2.87 -5.60 14.72
N GLU A 115 2.22 -6.45 15.48
CA GLU A 115 2.06 -7.86 15.12
C GLU A 115 1.00 -8.02 14.04
N ARG A 116 1.35 -8.63 12.91
CA ARG A 116 0.42 -9.00 11.84
C ARG A 116 0.16 -10.50 11.88
N LYS A 117 -0.97 -10.91 12.47
CA LYS A 117 -1.45 -12.29 12.36
C LYS A 117 -1.89 -12.55 10.91
N ARG A 118 -1.45 -13.68 10.31
CA ARG A 118 -2.07 -14.18 9.08
C ARG A 118 -3.50 -14.59 9.43
N MET A 119 -4.45 -13.73 9.18
CA MET A 119 -5.86 -14.05 9.35
C MET A 119 -6.27 -14.99 8.22
N SER A 120 -6.79 -16.18 8.58
CA SER A 120 -7.39 -17.12 7.63
C SER A 120 -8.67 -16.59 7.00
N HIS A 121 -9.33 -15.64 7.68
CA HIS A 121 -10.47 -14.87 7.19
C HIS A 121 -10.20 -13.40 7.49
N ARG A 122 -10.34 -12.53 6.48
CA ARG A 122 -10.12 -11.07 6.55
C ARG A 122 -11.30 -10.34 7.21
N GLU A 123 -11.80 -10.83 8.34
CA GLU A 123 -12.67 -10.07 9.23
C GLU A 123 -11.78 -9.14 10.05
N GLY A 124 -12.01 -7.84 9.99
CA GLY A 124 -11.30 -6.86 10.82
C GLY A 124 -10.31 -5.94 10.13
N GLN A 125 -10.15 -5.98 8.80
CA GLN A 125 -9.24 -5.06 8.08
C GLN A 125 -9.59 -3.56 8.30
N TYR A 126 -10.81 -3.29 8.75
CA TYR A 126 -11.35 -1.95 9.02
C TYR A 126 -11.59 -1.69 10.51
N GLU A 127 -11.19 -2.60 11.40
CA GLU A 127 -11.35 -2.43 12.84
C GLU A 127 -10.24 -1.54 13.39
N LYS A 128 -10.65 -0.61 14.25
CA LYS A 128 -9.74 0.23 15.02
C LYS A 128 -9.17 -0.63 16.15
N LEU A 129 -7.84 -0.83 16.14
CA LEU A 129 -7.15 -1.73 17.06
C LEU A 129 -6.80 -1.04 18.39
N ASP A 130 -6.63 0.28 18.39
CA ASP A 130 -6.34 1.11 19.55
C ASP A 130 -7.08 2.44 19.40
N ALA A 131 -7.12 3.25 20.47
CA ALA A 131 -7.89 4.50 20.54
C ALA A 131 -7.03 5.74 20.82
N LYS A 132 -5.71 5.66 20.59
CA LYS A 132 -4.80 6.79 20.88
C LYS A 132 -5.04 8.00 20.00
N GLN A 133 -5.60 7.81 18.78
CA GLN A 133 -5.85 8.85 17.79
C GLN A 133 -4.61 9.71 17.46
N GLU A 134 -3.43 9.07 17.49
CA GLU A 134 -2.16 9.74 17.26
C GLU A 134 -1.85 9.75 15.76
N PHE A 135 -2.13 10.88 15.12
CA PHE A 135 -1.80 11.10 13.72
C PHE A 135 -0.52 11.90 13.59
N PHE A 136 0.33 11.48 12.66
CA PHE A 136 1.56 12.18 12.27
C PHE A 136 1.42 12.72 10.86
N THR A 137 1.94 13.92 10.62
CA THR A 137 2.03 14.45 9.26
C THR A 137 3.36 14.05 8.65
N VAL A 138 3.33 13.47 7.45
CA VAL A 138 4.50 13.12 6.65
C VAL A 138 4.43 13.77 5.27
N LEU A 139 5.56 13.86 4.58
CA LEU A 139 5.67 14.44 3.24
C LEU A 139 5.93 13.36 2.19
N GLU A 140 5.21 13.44 1.08
CA GLU A 140 5.49 12.68 -0.13
C GLU A 140 5.21 13.55 -1.37
N GLY A 141 6.20 13.71 -2.25
CA GLY A 141 6.07 14.54 -3.46
C GLY A 141 5.73 16.01 -3.18
N GLY A 142 6.15 16.56 -2.03
CA GLY A 142 5.85 17.92 -1.57
C GLY A 142 4.43 18.09 -1.00
N LEU A 143 3.67 17.01 -0.86
CA LEU A 143 2.32 16.98 -0.31
C LEU A 143 2.33 16.36 1.09
N LYS A 144 1.41 16.83 1.94
CA LYS A 144 1.26 16.37 3.32
C LYS A 144 0.25 15.24 3.41
N PHE A 145 0.59 14.23 4.20
CA PHE A 145 -0.31 13.11 4.49
C PHE A 145 -0.32 12.83 5.98
N LEU A 146 -1.50 12.62 6.53
CA LEU A 146 -1.67 12.07 7.86
C LEU A 146 -1.41 10.57 7.82
N VAL A 147 -0.60 10.06 8.72
CA VAL A 147 -0.40 8.64 8.96
C VAL A 147 -0.69 8.31 10.41
N ASN A 148 -1.15 7.10 10.67
CA ASN A 148 -1.37 6.57 12.01
C ASN A 148 -0.66 5.22 12.10
N LEU A 149 0.30 5.12 13.03
CA LEU A 149 1.17 3.95 13.17
C LEU A 149 0.71 3.02 14.30
N THR A 150 -0.39 3.36 15.00
CA THR A 150 -0.86 2.65 16.20
C THR A 150 -2.25 2.06 16.07
N ASP A 151 -3.23 2.83 15.58
CA ASP A 151 -4.65 2.50 15.76
C ASP A 151 -5.23 1.61 14.64
N TYR A 152 -4.62 1.62 13.46
CA TYR A 152 -5.13 0.93 12.28
C TYR A 152 -4.18 -0.14 11.80
N LEU A 153 -4.69 -1.10 11.05
CA LEU A 153 -3.88 -2.16 10.46
C LEU A 153 -2.89 -1.60 9.42
N ASP A 154 -3.34 -0.64 8.63
CA ASP A 154 -2.54 0.03 7.60
C ASP A 154 -2.32 1.50 7.99
N THR A 155 -1.18 2.03 7.63
CA THR A 155 -0.66 3.31 8.13
C THR A 155 -1.36 4.57 7.60
N GLY A 156 -2.20 4.42 6.57
CA GLY A 156 -2.86 5.55 5.90
C GLY A 156 -2.18 5.99 4.61
N LEU A 157 -0.95 5.54 4.31
CA LEU A 157 -0.24 5.86 3.08
C LEU A 157 0.49 4.62 2.55
N PHE A 158 0.02 4.07 1.44
CA PHE A 158 0.67 2.94 0.76
C PHE A 158 1.89 3.42 -0.03
N LEU A 159 3.09 3.13 0.45
CA LEU A 159 4.35 3.64 -0.09
C LEU A 159 4.68 3.10 -1.49
N ASP A 160 4.17 1.92 -1.83
CA ASP A 160 4.38 1.27 -3.13
C ASP A 160 3.67 1.97 -4.30
N HIS A 161 2.69 2.84 -4.02
CA HIS A 161 1.94 3.59 -5.03
C HIS A 161 2.52 4.98 -5.36
N ARG A 162 3.63 5.41 -4.75
CA ARG A 162 4.14 6.79 -4.90
C ARG A 162 4.39 7.18 -6.36
N ILE A 163 4.91 6.27 -7.19
CA ILE A 163 5.15 6.54 -8.63
C ILE A 163 3.82 6.66 -9.37
N THR A 164 2.87 5.76 -9.11
CA THR A 164 1.55 5.83 -9.74
C THR A 164 0.80 7.11 -9.35
N ARG A 165 0.90 7.54 -8.08
CA ARG A 165 0.34 8.83 -7.63
C ARG A 165 0.94 10.01 -8.39
N GLN A 166 2.26 10.00 -8.59
CA GLN A 166 2.92 11.05 -9.35
C GLN A 166 2.48 11.08 -10.82
N MET A 167 2.31 9.91 -11.46
CA MET A 167 1.76 9.82 -12.82
C MET A 167 0.34 10.38 -12.91
N VAL A 168 -0.50 10.13 -11.90
CA VAL A 168 -1.83 10.73 -11.79
C VAL A 168 -1.74 12.25 -11.70
N ARG A 169 -0.88 12.79 -10.83
CA ARG A 169 -0.66 14.23 -10.69
C ARG A 169 -0.29 14.91 -12.02
N GLU A 170 0.65 14.32 -12.75
CA GLU A 170 1.16 14.85 -14.03
C GLU A 170 0.11 14.88 -15.14
N GLN A 171 -0.97 14.10 -15.00
CA GLN A 171 -1.98 13.94 -16.01
C GLN A 171 -3.34 14.54 -15.64
N CYS A 172 -3.46 15.16 -14.47
CA CYS A 172 -4.75 15.64 -13.96
C CYS A 172 -5.11 17.08 -14.31
N GLU A 173 -4.20 17.89 -14.88
CA GLU A 173 -4.49 19.29 -15.16
C GLU A 173 -5.75 19.45 -16.01
N GLY A 174 -6.71 20.22 -15.51
CA GLY A 174 -7.98 20.51 -16.17
C GLY A 174 -8.96 19.34 -16.31
N LYS A 175 -8.68 18.18 -15.68
CA LYS A 175 -9.46 16.94 -15.83
C LYS A 175 -10.40 16.69 -14.68
N ASP A 176 -11.50 15.98 -14.98
CA ASP A 176 -12.40 15.39 -13.98
C ASP A 176 -11.88 14.01 -13.59
N MET A 177 -11.53 13.84 -12.32
CA MET A 177 -10.92 12.62 -11.78
C MET A 177 -11.86 11.87 -10.84
N LEU A 178 -11.94 10.54 -11.01
CA LEU A 178 -12.64 9.62 -10.13
C LEU A 178 -11.64 8.69 -9.42
N ASN A 179 -11.71 8.62 -8.09
CA ASN A 179 -10.93 7.69 -7.28
C ASN A 179 -11.88 6.71 -6.58
N LEU A 180 -11.84 5.46 -7.00
CA LEU A 180 -12.66 4.36 -6.49
C LEU A 180 -11.85 3.52 -5.50
N PHE A 181 -12.48 3.11 -4.39
CA PHE A 181 -11.80 2.51 -3.24
C PHE A 181 -10.70 3.43 -2.74
N CYS A 182 -11.08 4.71 -2.55
CA CYS A 182 -10.11 5.79 -2.41
C CYS A 182 -9.29 5.74 -1.12
N TYR A 183 -9.68 4.92 -0.13
CA TYR A 183 -9.02 4.81 1.15
C TYR A 183 -8.85 6.20 1.80
N THR A 184 -7.66 6.60 2.21
CA THR A 184 -7.34 7.91 2.78
C THR A 184 -7.18 9.02 1.73
N GLY A 185 -7.53 8.77 0.47
CA GLY A 185 -7.55 9.75 -0.60
C GLY A 185 -6.19 10.21 -1.13
N SER A 186 -5.12 9.44 -0.94
CA SER A 186 -3.77 9.87 -1.36
C SER A 186 -3.69 10.15 -2.87
N PHE A 187 -4.27 9.32 -3.73
CA PHE A 187 -4.39 9.60 -5.17
C PHE A 187 -5.19 10.87 -5.46
N SER A 188 -6.26 11.09 -4.71
CA SER A 188 -7.12 12.29 -4.85
C SER A 188 -6.39 13.57 -4.49
N VAL A 189 -5.54 13.55 -3.45
CA VAL A 189 -4.68 14.68 -3.07
C VAL A 189 -3.67 15.00 -4.18
N TYR A 190 -3.06 13.97 -4.76
CA TYR A 190 -2.14 14.14 -5.91
C TYR A 190 -2.85 14.71 -7.13
N ALA A 191 -4.07 14.25 -7.43
CA ALA A 191 -4.88 14.80 -8.52
C ALA A 191 -5.24 16.27 -8.30
N ALA A 192 -5.66 16.63 -7.09
CA ALA A 192 -5.94 18.02 -6.74
C ALA A 192 -4.70 18.90 -6.89
N ALA A 193 -3.52 18.43 -6.44
CA ALA A 193 -2.24 19.10 -6.61
C ALA A 193 -1.79 19.19 -8.07
N GLY A 194 -2.22 18.27 -8.93
CA GLY A 194 -2.01 18.28 -10.37
C GLY A 194 -2.95 19.18 -11.17
N GLY A 195 -3.81 19.96 -10.48
CA GLY A 195 -4.70 20.90 -11.14
C GLY A 195 -5.99 20.28 -11.70
N ALA A 196 -6.44 19.12 -11.17
CA ALA A 196 -7.71 18.52 -11.58
C ALA A 196 -8.87 19.52 -11.47
N SER A 197 -9.77 19.57 -12.47
CA SER A 197 -10.97 20.42 -12.43
C SER A 197 -11.94 19.97 -11.36
N SER A 198 -12.08 18.65 -11.20
CA SER A 198 -12.84 18.05 -10.11
C SER A 198 -12.19 16.74 -9.66
N VAL A 199 -12.39 16.38 -8.40
CA VAL A 199 -11.96 15.10 -7.83
C VAL A 199 -13.12 14.50 -7.03
N THR A 200 -13.55 13.32 -7.46
CA THR A 200 -14.58 12.52 -6.76
C THR A 200 -13.91 11.31 -6.12
N SER A 201 -13.99 11.20 -4.81
CA SER A 201 -13.43 10.11 -4.02
C SER A 201 -14.55 9.24 -3.46
N VAL A 202 -14.53 7.95 -3.74
CA VAL A 202 -15.59 7.01 -3.34
C VAL A 202 -15.00 5.90 -2.48
N ASP A 203 -15.56 5.69 -1.31
CA ASP A 203 -15.21 4.57 -0.41
C ASP A 203 -16.42 4.12 0.42
N LEU A 204 -16.37 2.87 0.85
CA LEU A 204 -17.39 2.29 1.73
C LEU A 204 -17.17 2.67 3.21
N SER A 205 -15.99 3.15 3.57
CA SER A 205 -15.59 3.49 4.93
C SER A 205 -15.70 5.00 5.17
N LYS A 206 -16.64 5.41 6.02
CA LYS A 206 -16.72 6.80 6.49
C LYS A 206 -15.43 7.26 7.20
N THR A 207 -14.78 6.37 7.94
CA THR A 207 -13.53 6.66 8.63
C THR A 207 -12.44 7.07 7.66
N TYR A 208 -12.28 6.31 6.56
CA TYR A 208 -11.29 6.63 5.55
C TYR A 208 -11.65 7.86 4.70
N LEU A 209 -12.94 8.10 4.45
CA LEU A 209 -13.37 9.34 3.78
C LEU A 209 -13.12 10.58 4.65
N ASN A 210 -13.34 10.50 5.96
CA ASN A 210 -12.99 11.59 6.87
C ASN A 210 -11.46 11.83 6.85
N TRP A 211 -10.66 10.78 6.91
CA TRP A 211 -9.21 10.88 6.80
C TRP A 211 -8.77 11.46 5.43
N ALA A 212 -9.44 11.10 4.33
CA ALA A 212 -9.23 11.71 3.03
C ALA A 212 -9.54 13.22 3.05
N ALA A 213 -10.65 13.63 3.66
CA ALA A 213 -11.00 15.04 3.82
C ALA A 213 -9.95 15.79 4.67
N ASP A 214 -9.44 15.17 5.74
CA ASP A 214 -8.36 15.74 6.56
C ASP A 214 -7.06 15.89 5.75
N ASN A 215 -6.72 14.91 4.91
CA ASN A 215 -5.57 15.00 3.99
C ASN A 215 -5.73 16.16 2.98
N PHE A 216 -6.93 16.41 2.49
CA PHE A 216 -7.23 17.58 1.67
C PHE A 216 -7.04 18.88 2.45
N ALA A 217 -7.58 18.94 3.68
CA ALA A 217 -7.54 20.13 4.54
C ALA A 217 -6.11 20.55 4.87
N ILE A 218 -5.21 19.60 5.24
CA ILE A 218 -3.81 19.91 5.56
C ILE A 218 -2.99 20.36 4.34
N ASN A 219 -3.45 20.00 3.11
CA ASN A 219 -2.90 20.50 1.85
C ASN A 219 -3.60 21.77 1.33
N ARG A 220 -4.55 22.34 2.11
CA ARG A 220 -5.31 23.56 1.78
C ARG A 220 -6.24 23.42 0.56
N PHE A 221 -6.62 22.21 0.20
CA PHE A 221 -7.64 21.96 -0.82
C PHE A 221 -9.03 22.02 -0.17
N LYS A 222 -9.73 23.15 -0.28
CA LYS A 222 -10.97 23.46 0.47
C LYS A 222 -12.21 23.64 -0.40
N ASP A 223 -12.11 23.50 -1.70
CA ASP A 223 -13.23 23.75 -2.62
C ASP A 223 -14.16 22.50 -2.66
N GLU A 224 -15.24 22.55 -1.87
CA GLU A 224 -16.22 21.47 -1.77
C GLU A 224 -17.00 21.21 -3.07
N LYS A 225 -17.02 22.16 -4.02
CA LYS A 225 -17.63 21.95 -5.32
C LYS A 225 -16.73 21.14 -6.26
N ARG A 226 -15.42 21.30 -6.07
CA ARG A 226 -14.40 20.57 -6.84
C ARG A 226 -14.05 19.22 -6.23
N TYR A 227 -14.09 19.09 -4.90
CA TYR A 227 -13.59 17.93 -4.17
C TYR A 227 -14.73 17.25 -3.41
N GLN A 228 -15.14 16.09 -3.88
CA GLN A 228 -16.27 15.35 -3.33
C GLN A 228 -15.84 14.04 -2.68
N PHE A 229 -16.41 13.73 -1.52
CA PHE A 229 -16.20 12.48 -0.79
C PHE A 229 -17.53 11.74 -0.69
N ILE A 230 -17.65 10.60 -1.37
CA ILE A 230 -18.91 9.87 -1.51
C ILE A 230 -18.82 8.56 -0.73
N HIS A 231 -19.63 8.43 0.30
CA HIS A 231 -19.78 7.20 1.06
C HIS A 231 -20.73 6.27 0.34
N ALA A 232 -20.19 5.31 -0.41
CA ALA A 232 -20.98 4.36 -1.20
C ALA A 232 -20.24 3.05 -1.44
N ASP A 233 -21.02 2.00 -1.71
CA ASP A 233 -20.50 0.78 -2.34
C ASP A 233 -20.12 1.10 -3.79
N VAL A 234 -18.87 0.88 -4.15
CA VAL A 234 -18.32 1.22 -5.46
C VAL A 234 -19.07 0.51 -6.59
N LYS A 235 -19.40 -0.78 -6.44
CA LYS A 235 -20.16 -1.55 -7.47
C LYS A 235 -21.52 -0.92 -7.74
N GLN A 236 -22.20 -0.48 -6.68
CA GLN A 236 -23.51 0.18 -6.81
C GLN A 236 -23.35 1.61 -7.34
N HIS A 237 -22.36 2.34 -6.85
CA HIS A 237 -22.11 3.72 -7.29
C HIS A 237 -21.78 3.80 -8.79
N LEU A 238 -20.94 2.93 -9.29
CA LEU A 238 -20.61 2.85 -10.72
C LEU A 238 -21.86 2.76 -11.60
N LYS A 239 -22.88 1.99 -11.20
CA LYS A 239 -24.12 1.85 -11.94
C LYS A 239 -24.94 3.15 -12.04
N THR A 240 -24.75 4.08 -11.12
CA THR A 240 -25.43 5.39 -11.09
C THR A 240 -24.73 6.48 -11.91
N LEU A 241 -23.46 6.26 -12.25
CA LEU A 241 -22.67 7.24 -13.01
C LEU A 241 -23.17 7.39 -14.44
N ARG A 242 -23.19 8.62 -14.93
CA ARG A 242 -23.46 8.91 -16.35
C ARG A 242 -22.28 8.44 -17.19
N PRO A 243 -22.51 7.96 -18.40
CA PRO A 243 -21.43 7.71 -19.37
C PRO A 243 -20.58 8.97 -19.61
N ASP A 244 -19.31 8.76 -19.95
CA ASP A 244 -18.38 9.81 -20.40
C ASP A 244 -18.27 11.01 -19.44
N SER A 245 -18.22 10.74 -18.13
CA SER A 245 -18.19 11.76 -17.07
C SER A 245 -16.77 12.12 -16.60
N PHE A 246 -15.80 11.20 -16.70
CA PHE A 246 -14.48 11.37 -16.14
C PHE A 246 -13.37 11.22 -17.18
N ASP A 247 -12.29 11.97 -17.03
CA ASP A 247 -11.11 11.92 -17.91
C ASP A 247 -10.04 10.99 -17.37
N LEU A 248 -9.96 10.86 -16.05
CA LEU A 248 -9.00 10.01 -15.37
C LEU A 248 -9.67 9.26 -14.22
N VAL A 249 -9.46 7.95 -14.15
CA VAL A 249 -9.99 7.10 -13.08
C VAL A 249 -8.85 6.34 -12.42
N VAL A 250 -8.85 6.28 -11.09
CA VAL A 250 -8.05 5.34 -10.30
C VAL A 250 -8.99 4.32 -9.66
N MET A 251 -8.65 3.04 -9.80
CA MET A 251 -9.38 1.94 -9.20
C MET A 251 -8.38 0.96 -8.56
N ASP A 252 -8.32 0.95 -7.23
CA ASP A 252 -7.42 0.10 -6.43
C ASP A 252 -8.23 -0.71 -5.39
N PRO A 253 -9.02 -1.70 -5.85
CA PRO A 253 -9.88 -2.47 -4.99
C PRO A 253 -9.10 -3.41 -4.07
N PRO A 254 -9.63 -3.73 -2.88
CA PRO A 254 -9.10 -4.82 -2.07
C PRO A 254 -9.23 -6.15 -2.81
N THR A 255 -8.34 -7.12 -2.51
CA THR A 255 -8.40 -8.46 -3.10
C THR A 255 -9.76 -9.12 -2.87
N PHE A 256 -10.32 -8.92 -1.67
CA PHE A 256 -11.60 -9.46 -1.24
C PHE A 256 -12.25 -8.53 -0.22
N SER A 257 -13.57 -8.37 -0.28
CA SER A 257 -14.34 -7.65 0.73
C SER A 257 -15.69 -8.33 0.95
N ASN A 258 -16.00 -8.61 2.21
CA ASN A 258 -17.26 -9.20 2.66
C ASN A 258 -18.00 -8.30 3.66
N SER A 259 -17.84 -7.00 3.55
CA SER A 259 -18.50 -6.05 4.46
C SER A 259 -20.01 -6.28 4.51
N LYS A 260 -20.58 -6.37 5.72
CA LYS A 260 -22.04 -6.47 5.95
C LYS A 260 -22.84 -5.33 5.30
N ARG A 261 -22.17 -4.26 4.87
CA ARG A 261 -22.76 -3.08 4.18
C ARG A 261 -22.83 -3.26 2.66
N MET A 262 -22.18 -4.29 2.10
CA MET A 262 -22.26 -4.64 0.68
C MET A 262 -23.44 -5.56 0.42
N LYS A 263 -24.09 -5.41 -0.74
CA LYS A 263 -25.13 -6.34 -1.19
C LYS A 263 -24.57 -7.67 -1.64
N ASP A 264 -23.32 -7.68 -2.13
CA ASP A 264 -22.60 -8.86 -2.57
C ASP A 264 -21.13 -8.68 -2.21
N PHE A 265 -20.41 -9.78 -1.93
CA PHE A 265 -18.99 -9.73 -1.63
C PHE A 265 -18.19 -9.41 -2.89
N LEU A 266 -17.11 -8.63 -2.73
CA LEU A 266 -16.16 -8.34 -3.78
C LEU A 266 -15.08 -9.42 -3.81
N ASP A 267 -14.85 -10.00 -4.97
CA ASP A 267 -13.69 -10.82 -5.30
C ASP A 267 -13.07 -10.26 -6.59
N ILE A 268 -11.87 -9.71 -6.50
CA ILE A 268 -11.29 -8.97 -7.63
C ILE A 268 -11.00 -9.88 -8.84
N GLN A 269 -10.64 -11.15 -8.63
CA GLN A 269 -10.41 -12.06 -9.74
C GLN A 269 -11.72 -12.36 -10.50
N ARG A 270 -12.82 -12.50 -9.79
CA ARG A 270 -14.16 -12.75 -10.37
C ARG A 270 -14.73 -11.48 -11.01
N ASP A 271 -14.60 -10.35 -10.32
CA ASP A 271 -15.41 -9.15 -10.59
C ASP A 271 -14.69 -8.10 -11.45
N HIS A 272 -13.39 -8.25 -11.75
CA HIS A 272 -12.60 -7.20 -12.42
C HIS A 272 -13.13 -6.81 -13.79
N VAL A 273 -13.63 -7.75 -14.57
CA VAL A 273 -14.15 -7.46 -15.92
C VAL A 273 -15.40 -6.57 -15.84
N GLU A 274 -16.37 -6.92 -14.99
CA GLU A 274 -17.57 -6.10 -14.77
C GLU A 274 -17.20 -4.70 -14.29
N LEU A 275 -16.34 -4.63 -13.25
CA LEU A 275 -15.88 -3.35 -12.70
C LEU A 275 -15.17 -2.48 -13.73
N LEU A 276 -14.24 -3.05 -14.49
CA LEU A 276 -13.48 -2.31 -15.52
C LEU A 276 -14.39 -1.82 -16.64
N ASN A 277 -15.35 -2.62 -17.09
CA ASN A 277 -16.30 -2.21 -18.12
C ASN A 277 -17.27 -1.12 -17.62
N ASP A 278 -17.71 -1.18 -16.35
CA ASP A 278 -18.48 -0.10 -15.75
C ASP A 278 -17.67 1.20 -15.61
N VAL A 279 -16.39 1.10 -15.24
CA VAL A 279 -15.47 2.25 -15.22
C VAL A 279 -15.24 2.82 -16.61
N LEU A 280 -15.00 1.96 -17.61
CA LEU A 280 -14.84 2.38 -19.01
C LEU A 280 -16.08 3.11 -19.51
N ARG A 281 -17.30 2.65 -19.17
CA ARG A 281 -18.55 3.35 -19.51
C ARG A 281 -18.56 4.77 -18.95
N ALA A 282 -18.14 4.96 -17.69
CA ALA A 282 -18.10 6.27 -17.03
C ALA A 282 -16.94 7.16 -17.49
N THR A 283 -15.92 6.59 -18.11
CA THR A 283 -14.72 7.30 -18.60
C THR A 283 -14.99 7.89 -19.99
N ARG A 284 -14.50 9.09 -20.28
CA ARG A 284 -14.57 9.74 -21.60
C ARG A 284 -13.68 9.01 -22.61
N LYS A 285 -14.00 9.14 -23.89
CA LYS A 285 -13.17 8.58 -24.98
C LYS A 285 -11.73 9.13 -24.89
N GLY A 286 -10.74 8.24 -24.91
CA GLY A 286 -9.33 8.55 -24.69
C GLY A 286 -8.96 8.83 -23.23
N GLY A 287 -9.91 8.72 -22.30
CA GLY A 287 -9.64 8.84 -20.87
C GLY A 287 -8.84 7.66 -20.33
N ILE A 288 -8.16 7.88 -19.22
CA ILE A 288 -7.15 6.99 -18.66
C ILE A 288 -7.69 6.37 -17.38
N ILE A 289 -7.48 5.06 -17.23
CA ILE A 289 -7.78 4.32 -16.01
C ILE A 289 -6.47 3.73 -15.50
N TYR A 290 -6.15 4.00 -14.22
CA TYR A 290 -5.14 3.29 -13.46
C TYR A 290 -5.84 2.24 -12.62
N PHE A 291 -5.65 0.99 -12.98
CA PHE A 291 -6.17 -0.16 -12.23
C PHE A 291 -5.03 -0.88 -11.54
N SER A 292 -5.15 -1.11 -10.24
CA SER A 292 -4.19 -1.89 -9.46
C SER A 292 -4.87 -2.93 -8.58
N THR A 293 -4.12 -3.96 -8.20
CA THR A 293 -4.58 -4.96 -7.23
C THR A 293 -3.39 -5.63 -6.56
N ASN A 294 -3.51 -5.92 -5.27
CA ASN A 294 -2.51 -6.66 -4.50
C ASN A 294 -2.73 -8.18 -4.48
N PHE A 295 -3.65 -8.69 -5.30
CA PHE A 295 -3.84 -10.14 -5.46
C PHE A 295 -2.70 -10.72 -6.30
N THR A 296 -1.78 -11.43 -5.68
CA THR A 296 -0.55 -11.92 -6.32
C THR A 296 -0.77 -12.89 -7.49
N ARG A 297 -1.90 -13.60 -7.51
CA ARG A 297 -2.27 -14.54 -8.57
C ARG A 297 -3.30 -13.94 -9.54
N PHE A 298 -3.39 -12.61 -9.59
CA PHE A 298 -4.33 -11.95 -10.46
C PHE A 298 -3.98 -12.18 -11.93
N GLU A 299 -4.98 -12.55 -12.70
CA GLU A 299 -4.92 -12.70 -14.15
C GLU A 299 -5.98 -11.80 -14.77
N LEU A 300 -5.53 -10.81 -15.55
CA LEU A 300 -6.43 -9.89 -16.25
C LEU A 300 -7.01 -10.57 -17.50
N ASP A 301 -8.33 -10.69 -17.56
CA ASP A 301 -9.02 -11.07 -18.78
C ASP A 301 -9.12 -9.85 -19.72
N ALA A 302 -8.01 -9.53 -20.39
CA ALA A 302 -7.93 -8.40 -21.30
C ALA A 302 -8.87 -8.52 -22.49
N GLY A 303 -9.23 -9.74 -22.89
CA GLY A 303 -10.15 -9.98 -24.02
C GLY A 303 -11.60 -9.61 -23.72
N ALA A 304 -12.00 -9.62 -22.46
CA ALA A 304 -13.34 -9.26 -22.01
C ALA A 304 -13.47 -7.79 -21.57
N VAL A 305 -12.37 -7.04 -21.51
CA VAL A 305 -12.35 -5.60 -21.15
C VAL A 305 -12.44 -4.74 -22.43
N HIS A 306 -13.45 -3.90 -22.52
CA HIS A 306 -13.75 -3.09 -23.73
C HIS A 306 -12.90 -1.82 -23.84
N ALA A 307 -11.58 -1.96 -23.71
CA ALA A 307 -10.61 -0.87 -23.78
C ALA A 307 -9.95 -0.77 -25.16
N SER A 308 -9.50 0.43 -25.54
CA SER A 308 -8.69 0.62 -26.75
C SER A 308 -7.24 0.21 -26.57
N GLU A 309 -6.71 0.35 -25.34
CA GLU A 309 -5.36 -0.06 -24.97
C GLU A 309 -5.34 -0.55 -23.52
N ILE A 310 -4.64 -1.64 -23.27
CA ILE A 310 -4.31 -2.12 -21.92
C ILE A 310 -2.80 -2.35 -21.85
N LYS A 311 -2.14 -1.70 -20.89
CA LYS A 311 -0.70 -1.81 -20.69
C LYS A 311 -0.39 -2.17 -19.24
N ASP A 312 0.33 -3.26 -19.04
CA ASP A 312 0.92 -3.56 -17.72
C ASP A 312 2.07 -2.57 -17.46
N ILE A 313 1.92 -1.78 -16.41
CA ILE A 313 2.90 -0.79 -15.94
C ILE A 313 3.46 -1.15 -14.56
N THR A 314 3.26 -2.37 -14.09
CA THR A 314 3.70 -2.83 -12.77
C THR A 314 5.17 -2.53 -12.53
N LYS A 315 6.03 -2.93 -13.45
CA LYS A 315 7.48 -2.69 -13.34
C LYS A 315 7.83 -1.19 -13.35
N ALA A 316 7.17 -0.41 -14.21
CA ALA A 316 7.42 1.03 -14.34
C ALA A 316 6.95 1.82 -13.11
N THR A 317 5.98 1.29 -12.35
CA THR A 317 5.43 1.89 -11.14
C THR A 317 5.96 1.29 -9.85
N THR A 318 6.93 0.37 -9.93
CA THR A 318 7.58 -0.22 -8.76
C THR A 318 8.65 0.72 -8.21
N PRO A 319 8.47 1.26 -6.98
CA PRO A 319 9.49 2.10 -6.36
C PRO A 319 10.73 1.29 -5.97
N PHE A 320 11.88 1.98 -5.83
CA PHE A 320 13.17 1.37 -5.53
C PHE A 320 13.18 0.48 -4.28
N ASP A 321 12.39 0.82 -3.29
CA ASP A 321 12.29 0.13 -2.00
C ASP A 321 11.39 -1.13 -2.05
N PHE A 322 10.65 -1.30 -3.15
CA PHE A 322 9.81 -2.47 -3.42
C PHE A 322 10.35 -3.38 -4.52
N GLU A 323 11.50 -3.08 -5.12
CA GLU A 323 12.10 -3.91 -6.17
C GLU A 323 12.32 -5.37 -5.70
N GLY A 324 11.80 -6.33 -6.47
CA GLY A 324 11.85 -7.76 -6.15
C GLY A 324 10.95 -8.22 -5.00
N LYS A 325 10.22 -7.31 -4.36
CA LYS A 325 9.36 -7.58 -3.19
C LYS A 325 7.90 -7.16 -3.42
N LEU A 326 7.63 -6.38 -4.46
CA LEU A 326 6.29 -5.91 -4.74
C LEU A 326 5.34 -7.07 -5.03
N LYS A 327 4.18 -7.04 -4.38
CA LYS A 327 3.09 -8.00 -4.56
C LYS A 327 1.82 -7.27 -5.03
N ARG A 328 1.94 -6.54 -6.11
CA ARG A 328 0.89 -5.72 -6.70
C ARG A 328 1.01 -5.77 -8.22
N TRP A 329 -0.13 -5.72 -8.90
CA TRP A 329 -0.25 -5.43 -10.33
C TRP A 329 -0.70 -4.00 -10.54
N CYS A 330 -0.30 -3.38 -11.64
CA CYS A 330 -0.76 -2.06 -12.02
C CYS A 330 -0.88 -1.98 -13.55
N PHE A 331 -2.06 -1.60 -14.02
CA PHE A 331 -2.38 -1.48 -15.44
C PHE A 331 -2.80 -0.05 -15.75
N ARG A 332 -2.32 0.46 -16.90
CA ARG A 332 -2.83 1.67 -17.53
C ARG A 332 -3.75 1.25 -18.66
N ILE A 333 -5.00 1.68 -18.59
CA ILE A 333 -6.06 1.30 -19.51
C ILE A 333 -6.60 2.57 -20.17
N ILE A 334 -6.83 2.57 -21.49
CA ILE A 334 -7.40 3.69 -22.24
C ILE A 334 -8.75 3.25 -22.82
N LYS A 335 -9.76 4.12 -22.64
CA LYS A 335 -11.07 3.91 -23.29
C LYS A 335 -11.01 4.11 -24.79
#